data_69ec9c859b1aece788d524ad370fe923
#
_entry.id   69ec9c859b1aece788d524ad370fe923
#
_cell.length_a   1.000
_cell.length_b   1.000
_cell.length_c   1.000
_cell.angle_alpha   90.00
_cell.angle_beta   90.00
_cell.angle_gamma   90.00
#
_symmetry.space_group_name_H-M   'P 1'
#
loop_
_entity.id
_entity.type
_entity.pdbx_description
1 polymer ?
#
loop_
_entity_poly.entity_id
_entity_poly.type
_entity_poly.pdbx_seq_one_letter_code
_entity_poly.pdbx_strand_id
1 'polypeptide(L)'
;MTFDKGSLILVDYTAKVKDDGEVFDTTIEADAKKHSLHEENVKYHPKLVSIGETSYPVLKGFDEALAKTSVGDKLTVEVTPDKGFGERDSKKVRMIPIRKLGEDAEKVSVGDTIEVDNKRGTIRYIGSGRVQIDYNHRYAGKTILFDVNVLKSLDSSNDKVGAILKERLPVEDTKIAFDLKDKEVSVTVPEEILRADGLQIMKHFIQLDIFKFVKTLEKISFVETHINKQAPANKPEAKEKTPEQKTV
;
A
#
# COMPACT_ATOMS: atom_id res chain seq x y z
N MET A 1 9.15 -5.74 -23.98
CA MET A 1 8.24 -6.89 -23.75
C MET A 1 7.11 -6.42 -22.87
N THR A 2 5.88 -6.67 -23.27
CA THR A 2 4.68 -6.34 -22.48
C THR A 2 4.54 -7.27 -21.29
N PHE A 3 3.85 -6.84 -20.24
CA PHE A 3 3.64 -7.67 -19.06
C PHE A 3 2.43 -8.58 -19.21
N ASP A 4 2.59 -9.85 -18.85
CA ASP A 4 1.51 -10.82 -18.82
C ASP A 4 0.63 -10.66 -17.57
N LYS A 5 -0.59 -11.19 -17.66
CA LYS A 5 -1.47 -11.29 -16.50
C LYS A 5 -0.79 -12.07 -15.37
N GLY A 6 -0.78 -11.53 -14.16
CA GLY A 6 -0.11 -12.09 -13.00
C GLY A 6 1.35 -11.65 -12.84
N SER A 7 1.90 -10.85 -13.76
CA SER A 7 3.20 -10.21 -13.55
C SER A 7 3.15 -9.26 -12.37
N LEU A 8 4.20 -9.29 -11.54
CA LEU A 8 4.42 -8.32 -10.48
C LEU A 8 5.45 -7.30 -10.94
N ILE A 9 5.10 -6.02 -10.85
CA ILE A 9 5.98 -4.92 -11.24
C ILE A 9 6.04 -3.85 -10.13
N LEU A 10 7.12 -3.10 -10.11
CA LEU A 10 7.28 -1.91 -9.28
C LEU A 10 7.20 -0.67 -10.15
N VAL A 11 6.35 0.26 -9.78
CA VAL A 11 6.18 1.52 -10.49
C VAL A 11 6.24 2.71 -9.54
N ASP A 12 6.86 3.80 -9.98
CA ASP A 12 6.63 5.11 -9.40
C ASP A 12 5.60 5.86 -10.22
N TYR A 13 4.76 6.62 -9.55
CA TYR A 13 3.79 7.47 -10.23
C TYR A 13 3.45 8.73 -9.44
N THR A 14 2.93 9.71 -10.17
CA THR A 14 2.24 10.88 -9.62
C THR A 14 0.89 10.99 -10.32
N ALA A 15 -0.21 10.96 -9.55
CA ALA A 15 -1.57 11.02 -10.04
C ALA A 15 -2.15 12.41 -9.89
N LYS A 16 -2.75 12.94 -10.96
CA LYS A 16 -3.37 14.25 -10.97
C LYS A 16 -4.68 14.26 -11.74
N VAL A 17 -5.57 15.16 -11.39
CA VAL A 17 -6.79 15.43 -12.15
C VAL A 17 -6.43 16.17 -13.44
N LYS A 18 -6.99 15.72 -14.57
CA LYS A 18 -6.65 16.30 -15.89
C LYS A 18 -7.09 17.76 -16.04
N ASP A 19 -8.27 18.11 -15.49
CA ASP A 19 -8.91 19.39 -15.74
C ASP A 19 -8.22 20.57 -15.05
N ASP A 20 -7.80 20.36 -13.80
CA ASP A 20 -7.24 21.42 -12.93
C ASP A 20 -5.78 21.17 -12.54
N GLY A 21 -5.24 19.99 -12.88
CA GLY A 21 -3.87 19.61 -12.54
C GLY A 21 -3.66 19.30 -11.05
N GLU A 22 -4.72 19.19 -10.24
CA GLU A 22 -4.63 18.87 -8.83
C GLU A 22 -3.95 17.50 -8.64
N VAL A 23 -2.75 17.49 -8.08
CA VAL A 23 -2.05 16.25 -7.68
C VAL A 23 -2.67 15.77 -6.38
N PHE A 24 -3.04 14.49 -6.31
CA PHE A 24 -3.73 13.93 -5.16
C PHE A 24 -3.12 12.64 -4.61
N ASP A 25 -2.21 12.00 -5.35
CA ASP A 25 -1.53 10.79 -4.94
C ASP A 25 -0.17 10.66 -5.64
N THR A 26 0.83 10.17 -4.93
CA THR A 26 2.17 9.91 -5.48
C THR A 26 2.93 8.92 -4.63
N THR A 27 3.79 8.12 -5.28
CA THR A 27 4.75 7.24 -4.61
C THR A 27 6.07 7.93 -4.29
N ILE A 28 6.27 9.17 -4.78
CA ILE A 28 7.53 9.90 -4.74
C ILE A 28 7.48 10.97 -3.63
N GLU A 29 8.30 10.83 -2.60
CA GLU A 29 8.32 11.74 -1.45
C GLU A 29 8.57 13.21 -1.82
N ALA A 30 9.46 13.45 -2.80
CA ALA A 30 9.75 14.80 -3.28
C ALA A 30 8.51 15.47 -3.90
N ASP A 31 7.72 14.70 -4.67
CA ASP A 31 6.48 15.18 -5.26
C ASP A 31 5.39 15.39 -4.20
N ALA A 32 5.31 14.48 -3.21
CA ALA A 32 4.39 14.64 -2.09
C ALA A 32 4.67 15.96 -1.32
N LYS A 33 5.93 16.25 -1.02
CA LYS A 33 6.35 17.52 -0.38
C LYS A 33 6.01 18.72 -1.25
N LYS A 34 6.29 18.66 -2.55
CA LYS A 34 6.04 19.74 -3.49
C LYS A 34 4.55 20.10 -3.60
N HIS A 35 3.67 19.11 -3.51
CA HIS A 35 2.23 19.28 -3.66
C HIS A 35 1.45 19.28 -2.34
N SER A 36 2.15 19.43 -1.19
CA SER A 36 1.54 19.47 0.16
C SER A 36 0.72 18.22 0.50
N LEU A 37 1.12 17.07 -0.02
CA LEU A 37 0.53 15.75 0.25
C LEU A 37 1.39 14.92 1.21
N HIS A 38 2.52 15.47 1.68
CA HIS A 38 3.45 14.74 2.52
C HIS A 38 2.85 14.49 3.91
N GLU A 39 2.84 13.23 4.31
CA GLU A 39 2.45 12.76 5.64
C GLU A 39 3.63 12.05 6.30
N GLU A 40 3.96 12.38 7.56
CA GLU A 40 5.13 11.84 8.27
C GLU A 40 5.07 10.31 8.48
N ASN A 41 3.86 9.75 8.56
CA ASN A 41 3.65 8.32 8.82
C ASN A 41 3.43 7.48 7.56
N VAL A 42 3.50 8.10 6.37
CA VAL A 42 3.35 7.42 5.09
C VAL A 42 4.72 7.10 4.50
N LYS A 43 4.93 5.84 4.14
CA LYS A 43 6.12 5.43 3.39
C LYS A 43 5.93 5.72 1.91
N TYR A 44 6.82 6.54 1.37
CA TYR A 44 6.91 6.79 -0.06
C TYR A 44 7.89 5.80 -0.68
N HIS A 45 7.37 4.85 -1.41
CA HIS A 45 8.16 3.82 -2.10
C HIS A 45 7.44 3.37 -3.38
N PRO A 46 8.15 2.77 -4.33
CA PRO A 46 7.52 2.25 -5.54
C PRO A 46 6.36 1.32 -5.23
N LYS A 47 5.24 1.55 -5.90
CA LYS A 47 4.00 0.76 -5.75
C LYS A 47 4.17 -0.61 -6.36
N LEU A 48 3.86 -1.65 -5.60
CA LEU A 48 3.73 -3.00 -6.11
C LEU A 48 2.39 -3.13 -6.84
N VAL A 49 2.45 -3.55 -8.11
CA VAL A 49 1.27 -3.76 -8.95
C VAL A 49 1.25 -5.20 -9.48
N SER A 50 0.10 -5.83 -9.43
CA SER A 50 -0.15 -7.14 -10.03
C SER A 50 -1.03 -6.98 -11.27
N ILE A 51 -0.45 -7.16 -12.45
CA ILE A 51 -1.13 -6.93 -13.73
C ILE A 51 -2.33 -7.85 -13.90
N GLY A 52 -3.52 -7.26 -14.10
CA GLY A 52 -4.77 -7.98 -14.33
C GLY A 52 -5.28 -8.80 -13.13
N GLU A 53 -4.76 -8.53 -11.92
CA GLU A 53 -5.07 -9.27 -10.70
C GLU A 53 -5.56 -8.33 -9.58
N THR A 54 -6.27 -8.90 -8.59
CA THR A 54 -6.89 -8.13 -7.50
C THR A 54 -6.04 -8.04 -6.22
N SER A 55 -4.86 -8.67 -6.17
CA SER A 55 -4.03 -8.69 -4.96
C SER A 55 -3.40 -7.33 -4.66
N TYR A 56 -2.90 -6.67 -5.69
CA TYR A 56 -2.33 -5.32 -5.64
C TYR A 56 -2.99 -4.46 -6.71
N PRO A 57 -4.27 -4.09 -6.48
CA PRO A 57 -5.09 -3.45 -7.50
C PRO A 57 -4.70 -1.99 -7.70
N VAL A 58 -4.80 -1.58 -8.94
CA VAL A 58 -4.81 -0.16 -9.35
C VAL A 58 -6.08 0.12 -10.16
N LEU A 59 -6.32 1.38 -10.54
CA LEU A 59 -7.45 1.70 -11.41
C LEU A 59 -7.40 0.91 -12.72
N LYS A 60 -8.55 0.43 -13.19
CA LYS A 60 -8.63 -0.44 -14.37
C LYS A 60 -7.92 0.12 -15.59
N GLY A 61 -8.11 1.41 -15.90
CA GLY A 61 -7.45 2.05 -17.03
C GLY A 61 -5.94 2.14 -16.86
N PHE A 62 -5.46 2.29 -15.63
CA PHE A 62 -4.04 2.29 -15.30
C PHE A 62 -3.44 0.88 -15.46
N ASP A 63 -4.12 -0.16 -14.96
CA ASP A 63 -3.71 -1.55 -15.12
C ASP A 63 -3.60 -1.95 -16.62
N GLU A 64 -4.64 -1.64 -17.41
CA GLU A 64 -4.67 -1.90 -18.85
C GLU A 64 -3.54 -1.18 -19.62
N ALA A 65 -3.13 -0.01 -19.16
CA ALA A 65 -2.01 0.72 -19.74
C ALA A 65 -0.67 0.10 -19.34
N LEU A 66 -0.47 -0.22 -18.04
CA LEU A 66 0.73 -0.86 -17.53
C LEU A 66 1.01 -2.20 -18.21
N ALA A 67 -0.03 -2.99 -18.50
CA ALA A 67 0.11 -4.25 -19.21
C ALA A 67 0.80 -4.13 -20.59
N LYS A 68 0.77 -2.94 -21.18
CA LYS A 68 1.36 -2.65 -22.52
C LYS A 68 2.75 -2.01 -22.44
N THR A 69 3.27 -1.77 -21.24
CA THR A 69 4.58 -1.14 -21.02
C THR A 69 5.68 -2.15 -20.84
N SER A 70 6.90 -1.65 -20.76
CA SER A 70 8.13 -2.38 -20.48
C SER A 70 8.90 -1.72 -19.34
N VAL A 71 9.82 -2.46 -18.72
CA VAL A 71 10.72 -1.90 -17.70
C VAL A 71 11.54 -0.75 -18.28
N GLY A 72 11.56 0.36 -17.55
CA GLY A 72 12.24 1.61 -17.94
C GLY A 72 11.36 2.60 -18.67
N ASP A 73 10.14 2.21 -19.05
CA ASP A 73 9.22 3.13 -19.72
C ASP A 73 8.77 4.25 -18.77
N LYS A 74 8.73 5.48 -19.31
CA LYS A 74 8.18 6.67 -18.67
C LYS A 74 7.11 7.24 -19.56
N LEU A 75 5.90 7.33 -19.06
CA LEU A 75 4.75 7.78 -19.85
C LEU A 75 3.70 8.43 -18.96
N THR A 76 2.80 9.20 -19.59
CA THR A 76 1.59 9.68 -18.96
C THR A 76 0.42 8.82 -19.41
N VAL A 77 -0.27 8.19 -18.46
CA VAL A 77 -1.46 7.37 -18.70
C VAL A 77 -2.69 8.19 -18.39
N GLU A 78 -3.60 8.27 -19.35
CA GLU A 78 -4.92 8.90 -19.17
C GLU A 78 -5.95 7.83 -18.80
N VAL A 79 -6.61 8.00 -17.65
CA VAL A 79 -7.65 7.10 -17.13
C VAL A 79 -8.98 7.85 -17.12
N THR A 80 -9.88 7.43 -18.00
CA THR A 80 -11.24 7.98 -18.11
C THR A 80 -12.11 7.55 -16.91
N PRO A 81 -13.19 8.30 -16.60
CA PRO A 81 -14.03 8.00 -15.43
C PRO A 81 -14.54 6.57 -15.39
N ASP A 82 -14.97 5.99 -16.51
CA ASP A 82 -15.49 4.62 -16.60
C ASP A 82 -14.48 3.54 -16.22
N LYS A 83 -13.19 3.83 -16.42
CA LYS A 83 -12.05 2.95 -16.04
C LYS A 83 -11.29 3.42 -14.80
N GLY A 84 -11.74 4.53 -14.21
CA GLY A 84 -11.17 5.16 -13.04
C GLY A 84 -12.09 5.09 -11.82
N PHE A 85 -12.47 6.27 -11.31
CA PHE A 85 -13.32 6.41 -10.12
C PHE A 85 -14.82 6.35 -10.42
N GLY A 86 -15.21 6.00 -11.63
CA GLY A 86 -16.58 5.91 -12.12
C GLY A 86 -17.18 7.23 -12.56
N GLU A 87 -18.27 7.13 -13.28
CA GLU A 87 -19.07 8.31 -13.69
C GLU A 87 -19.75 8.94 -12.48
N ARG A 88 -20.02 10.24 -12.58
CA ARG A 88 -20.76 10.94 -11.54
C ARG A 88 -22.26 10.63 -11.66
N ASP A 89 -22.84 10.05 -10.63
CA ASP A 89 -24.25 9.72 -10.55
C ASP A 89 -25.05 10.84 -9.88
N SER A 90 -25.93 11.48 -10.61
CA SER A 90 -26.81 12.55 -10.10
C SER A 90 -27.75 12.04 -8.97
N LYS A 91 -28.11 10.74 -8.97
CA LYS A 91 -28.93 10.12 -7.92
C LYS A 91 -28.22 10.06 -6.57
N LYS A 92 -26.91 10.13 -6.55
CA LYS A 92 -26.09 10.23 -5.32
C LYS A 92 -25.98 11.65 -4.79
N VAL A 93 -26.48 12.65 -5.51
CA VAL A 93 -26.58 14.04 -5.01
C VAL A 93 -27.95 14.25 -4.41
N ARG A 94 -28.02 14.50 -3.11
CA ARG A 94 -29.29 14.59 -2.38
C ARG A 94 -29.44 15.90 -1.65
N MET A 95 -30.64 16.45 -1.68
CA MET A 95 -31.04 17.60 -0.88
C MET A 95 -31.76 17.11 0.37
N ILE A 96 -31.22 17.39 1.56
CA ILE A 96 -31.85 17.01 2.83
C ILE A 96 -32.10 18.24 3.71
N PRO A 97 -33.05 18.20 4.65
CA PRO A 97 -33.18 19.26 5.65
C PRO A 97 -31.94 19.38 6.52
N ILE A 98 -31.45 20.58 6.76
CA ILE A 98 -30.22 20.83 7.54
C ILE A 98 -30.32 20.22 8.97
N ARG A 99 -31.51 20.19 9.55
CA ARG A 99 -31.79 19.59 10.88
C ARG A 99 -31.39 18.10 10.97
N LYS A 100 -31.25 17.38 9.83
CA LYS A 100 -30.79 16.00 9.82
C LYS A 100 -29.30 15.85 10.16
N LEU A 101 -28.55 16.94 10.15
CA LEU A 101 -27.14 16.95 10.55
C LEU A 101 -26.98 17.02 12.09
N GLY A 102 -28.06 17.17 12.84
CA GLY A 102 -28.01 17.23 14.30
C GLY A 102 -27.18 18.41 14.79
N GLU A 103 -26.25 18.15 15.71
CA GLU A 103 -25.36 19.16 16.33
C GLU A 103 -24.37 19.79 15.33
N ASP A 104 -24.12 19.14 14.20
CA ASP A 104 -23.21 19.64 13.18
C ASP A 104 -23.86 20.66 12.25
N ALA A 105 -25.21 20.83 12.32
CA ALA A 105 -25.98 21.69 11.43
C ALA A 105 -25.50 23.17 11.39
N GLU A 106 -24.96 23.68 12.50
CA GLU A 106 -24.47 25.07 12.61
C GLU A 106 -22.97 25.21 12.31
N LYS A 107 -22.24 24.09 12.22
CA LYS A 107 -20.76 24.07 12.11
C LYS A 107 -20.26 23.77 10.71
N VAL A 108 -21.14 23.26 9.84
CA VAL A 108 -20.72 22.77 8.51
C VAL A 108 -20.69 23.89 7.48
N SER A 109 -19.74 23.76 6.56
CA SER A 109 -19.52 24.65 5.43
C SER A 109 -19.58 23.90 4.10
N VAL A 110 -19.77 24.64 3.01
CA VAL A 110 -19.67 24.08 1.66
C VAL A 110 -18.24 23.58 1.43
N GLY A 111 -18.11 22.33 0.99
CA GLY A 111 -16.83 21.64 0.82
C GLY A 111 -16.53 20.63 1.93
N ASP A 112 -17.17 20.74 3.09
CA ASP A 112 -16.95 19.80 4.18
C ASP A 112 -17.40 18.39 3.83
N THR A 113 -16.69 17.42 4.37
CA THR A 113 -17.08 16.00 4.30
C THR A 113 -17.82 15.63 5.58
N ILE A 114 -19.04 15.13 5.42
CA ILE A 114 -19.90 14.73 6.55
C ILE A 114 -20.38 13.30 6.38
N GLU A 115 -20.79 12.70 7.49
CA GLU A 115 -21.41 11.38 7.50
C GLU A 115 -22.87 11.47 7.91
N VAL A 116 -23.79 11.02 7.03
CA VAL A 116 -25.22 10.98 7.28
C VAL A 116 -25.73 9.60 6.91
N ASP A 117 -26.48 8.96 7.81
CA ASP A 117 -27.02 7.60 7.63
C ASP A 117 -25.92 6.57 7.24
N ASN A 118 -24.74 6.63 7.90
CA ASN A 118 -23.54 5.80 7.64
C ASN A 118 -22.99 5.96 6.21
N LYS A 119 -23.23 7.10 5.57
CA LYS A 119 -22.69 7.43 4.24
C LYS A 119 -21.91 8.73 4.29
N ARG A 120 -20.68 8.69 3.87
CA ARG A 120 -19.85 9.87 3.68
C ARG A 120 -20.23 10.61 2.41
N GLY A 121 -20.36 11.94 2.51
CA GLY A 121 -20.62 12.81 1.37
C GLY A 121 -20.05 14.20 1.57
N THR A 122 -19.87 14.93 0.49
CA THR A 122 -19.37 16.31 0.50
C THR A 122 -20.52 17.29 0.36
N ILE A 123 -20.57 18.31 1.22
CA ILE A 123 -21.56 19.40 1.13
C ILE A 123 -21.26 20.25 -0.10
N ARG A 124 -22.26 20.40 -0.97
CA ARG A 124 -22.16 21.22 -2.20
C ARG A 124 -22.92 22.52 -2.13
N TYR A 125 -23.95 22.57 -1.29
CA TYR A 125 -24.77 23.77 -1.11
C TYR A 125 -25.44 23.76 0.27
N ILE A 126 -25.55 24.93 0.87
CA ILE A 126 -26.30 25.18 2.11
C ILE A 126 -27.20 26.39 1.87
N GLY A 127 -28.51 26.25 2.07
CA GLY A 127 -29.44 27.37 1.94
C GLY A 127 -30.88 26.96 2.19
N SER A 128 -31.71 27.92 2.57
CA SER A 128 -33.15 27.75 2.80
C SER A 128 -33.50 26.56 3.72
N GLY A 129 -32.70 26.36 4.78
CA GLY A 129 -32.88 25.25 5.74
C GLY A 129 -32.60 23.86 5.17
N ARG A 130 -31.94 23.80 4.02
CA ARG A 130 -31.52 22.54 3.36
C ARG A 130 -30.04 22.51 3.07
N VAL A 131 -29.51 21.30 2.94
CA VAL A 131 -28.13 21.04 2.54
C VAL A 131 -28.12 20.03 1.39
N GLN A 132 -27.34 20.33 0.35
CA GLN A 132 -27.08 19.40 -0.74
C GLN A 132 -25.81 18.64 -0.46
N ILE A 133 -25.91 17.32 -0.42
CA ILE A 133 -24.80 16.40 -0.16
C ILE A 133 -24.57 15.55 -1.38
N ASP A 134 -23.32 15.49 -1.81
CA ASP A 134 -22.84 14.66 -2.91
C ASP A 134 -22.14 13.42 -2.33
N TYR A 135 -22.73 12.25 -2.50
CA TYR A 135 -22.22 10.96 -2.05
C TYR A 135 -21.40 10.24 -3.13
N ASN A 136 -21.08 10.90 -4.26
CA ASN A 136 -20.16 10.36 -5.23
C ASN A 136 -18.73 10.34 -4.68
N HIS A 137 -17.91 9.45 -5.24
CA HIS A 137 -16.48 9.52 -4.99
C HIS A 137 -15.94 10.92 -5.39
N ARG A 138 -14.97 11.46 -4.64
CA ARG A 138 -14.40 12.79 -4.84
C ARG A 138 -13.98 13.05 -6.31
N TYR A 139 -13.44 12.02 -6.96
CA TYR A 139 -12.95 12.08 -8.34
C TYR A 139 -13.90 11.41 -9.35
N ALA A 140 -15.14 11.07 -8.98
CA ALA A 140 -16.13 10.55 -9.92
C ALA A 140 -16.43 11.57 -11.01
N GLY A 141 -16.46 11.10 -12.27
CA GLY A 141 -16.63 11.94 -13.46
C GLY A 141 -15.36 12.69 -13.89
N LYS A 142 -14.23 12.54 -13.17
CA LYS A 142 -12.97 13.19 -13.53
C LYS A 142 -12.03 12.23 -14.25
N THR A 143 -11.36 12.71 -15.28
CA THR A 143 -10.27 12.01 -15.94
C THR A 143 -8.98 12.21 -15.15
N ILE A 144 -8.26 11.12 -14.90
CA ILE A 144 -7.03 11.11 -14.11
C ILE A 144 -5.83 10.90 -15.04
N LEU A 145 -4.78 11.67 -14.81
CA LEU A 145 -3.47 11.47 -15.44
C LEU A 145 -2.50 10.86 -14.42
N PHE A 146 -1.87 9.76 -14.83
CA PHE A 146 -0.76 9.15 -14.09
C PHE A 146 0.53 9.41 -14.86
N ASP A 147 1.42 10.20 -14.30
CA ASP A 147 2.81 10.28 -14.76
C ASP A 147 3.55 9.10 -14.12
N VAL A 148 3.91 8.09 -14.91
CA VAL A 148 4.40 6.80 -14.39
C VAL A 148 5.81 6.50 -14.90
N ASN A 149 6.60 5.85 -14.04
CA ASN A 149 7.90 5.27 -14.38
C ASN A 149 7.88 3.79 -13.95
N VAL A 150 8.05 2.89 -14.92
CA VAL A 150 8.10 1.44 -14.68
C VAL A 150 9.52 1.04 -14.29
N LEU A 151 9.73 0.73 -13.01
CA LEU A 151 11.07 0.56 -12.46
C LEU A 151 11.62 -0.85 -12.64
N LYS A 152 10.80 -1.86 -12.35
CA LYS A 152 11.28 -3.25 -12.32
C LYS A 152 10.14 -4.25 -12.55
N SER A 153 10.44 -5.34 -13.27
CA SER A 153 9.66 -6.58 -13.24
C SER A 153 10.23 -7.51 -12.17
N LEU A 154 9.36 -8.15 -11.40
CA LEU A 154 9.75 -9.07 -10.35
C LEU A 154 9.65 -10.50 -10.90
N ASP A 155 10.77 -11.01 -11.42
CA ASP A 155 10.79 -12.32 -12.09
C ASP A 155 11.26 -13.41 -11.14
N SER A 156 12.25 -13.15 -10.28
CA SER A 156 12.76 -14.13 -9.33
C SER A 156 11.81 -14.34 -8.12
N SER A 157 11.79 -15.56 -7.59
CA SER A 157 11.06 -15.86 -6.35
C SER A 157 11.48 -14.97 -5.19
N ASN A 158 12.78 -14.68 -5.09
CA ASN A 158 13.33 -13.82 -4.04
C ASN A 158 12.81 -12.38 -4.14
N ASP A 159 12.80 -11.80 -5.36
CA ASP A 159 12.27 -10.45 -5.59
C ASP A 159 10.78 -10.37 -5.26
N LYS A 160 10.00 -11.38 -5.68
CA LYS A 160 8.55 -11.44 -5.41
C LYS A 160 8.27 -11.52 -3.92
N VAL A 161 8.91 -12.44 -3.20
CA VAL A 161 8.75 -12.58 -1.74
C VAL A 161 9.13 -11.28 -1.04
N GLY A 162 10.29 -10.72 -1.37
CA GLY A 162 10.76 -9.47 -0.77
C GLY A 162 9.77 -8.31 -0.97
N ALA A 163 9.26 -8.13 -2.20
CA ALA A 163 8.30 -7.06 -2.50
C ALA A 163 6.95 -7.27 -1.79
N ILE A 164 6.45 -8.51 -1.74
CA ILE A 164 5.20 -8.86 -1.03
C ILE A 164 5.34 -8.53 0.47
N LEU A 165 6.46 -8.90 1.09
CA LEU A 165 6.71 -8.61 2.50
C LEU A 165 6.79 -7.11 2.78
N LYS A 166 7.46 -6.35 1.91
CA LYS A 166 7.57 -4.88 2.01
C LYS A 166 6.21 -4.18 1.92
N GLU A 167 5.35 -4.66 1.04
CA GLU A 167 4.00 -4.09 0.86
C GLU A 167 3.06 -4.43 2.03
N ARG A 168 3.23 -5.63 2.64
CA ARG A 168 2.31 -6.15 3.67
C ARG A 168 2.72 -5.86 5.10
N LEU A 169 4.02 -5.74 5.38
CA LEU A 169 4.51 -5.51 6.74
C LEU A 169 4.69 -4.02 7.01
N PRO A 170 4.09 -3.48 8.08
CA PRO A 170 4.19 -2.05 8.43
C PRO A 170 5.49 -1.75 9.18
N VAL A 171 6.63 -2.20 8.64
CA VAL A 171 7.96 -2.03 9.24
C VAL A 171 8.93 -1.46 8.21
N GLU A 172 10.06 -0.91 8.65
CA GLU A 172 11.13 -0.48 7.75
C GLU A 172 11.69 -1.66 6.94
N ASP A 173 12.03 -1.41 5.69
CA ASP A 173 12.54 -2.43 4.76
C ASP A 173 13.78 -3.16 5.29
N THR A 174 14.62 -2.46 6.07
CA THR A 174 15.83 -3.01 6.71
C THR A 174 15.55 -4.06 7.77
N LYS A 175 14.32 -4.10 8.28
CA LYS A 175 13.89 -5.06 9.31
C LYS A 175 13.20 -6.30 8.73
N ILE A 176 12.98 -6.33 7.42
CA ILE A 176 12.37 -7.46 6.75
C ILE A 176 13.45 -8.50 6.44
N ALA A 177 13.33 -9.66 7.06
CA ALA A 177 14.24 -10.77 6.86
C ALA A 177 13.45 -12.04 6.50
N PHE A 178 13.93 -12.74 5.47
CA PHE A 178 13.42 -14.04 5.08
C PHE A 178 14.53 -14.90 4.48
N ASP A 179 14.39 -16.21 4.56
CA ASP A 179 15.27 -17.20 3.96
C ASP A 179 14.46 -18.07 3.01
N LEU A 180 14.92 -18.14 1.76
CA LEU A 180 14.27 -18.89 0.70
C LEU A 180 15.17 -20.08 0.36
N LYS A 181 14.69 -21.30 0.63
CA LYS A 181 15.40 -22.56 0.34
C LYS A 181 14.49 -23.50 -0.39
N ASP A 182 14.93 -23.96 -1.55
CA ASP A 182 14.18 -24.91 -2.40
C ASP A 182 12.72 -24.48 -2.61
N LYS A 183 11.80 -25.16 -1.93
CA LYS A 183 10.35 -24.95 -2.02
C LYS A 183 9.75 -24.33 -0.75
N GLU A 184 10.59 -23.85 0.15
CA GLU A 184 10.18 -23.29 1.43
C GLU A 184 10.68 -21.87 1.60
N VAL A 185 9.86 -21.03 2.22
CA VAL A 185 10.27 -19.70 2.68
C VAL A 185 10.04 -19.58 4.19
N SER A 186 11.04 -19.08 4.88
CA SER A 186 10.99 -18.75 6.30
C SER A 186 11.03 -17.23 6.48
N VAL A 187 9.97 -16.65 7.01
CA VAL A 187 9.84 -15.20 7.23
C VAL A 187 10.05 -14.91 8.70
N THR A 188 11.04 -14.09 9.02
CA THR A 188 11.25 -13.60 10.39
C THR A 188 10.29 -12.46 10.67
N VAL A 189 9.45 -12.62 11.70
CA VAL A 189 8.52 -11.57 12.13
C VAL A 189 9.30 -10.55 12.98
N PRO A 190 9.34 -9.26 12.57
CA PRO A 190 10.02 -8.22 13.34
C PRO A 190 9.45 -8.06 14.76
N GLU A 191 10.33 -7.86 15.77
CA GLU A 191 9.95 -7.75 17.20
C GLU A 191 8.87 -6.68 17.43
N GLU A 192 8.93 -5.57 16.71
CA GLU A 192 8.04 -4.41 16.87
C GLU A 192 6.58 -4.70 16.50
N ILE A 193 6.32 -5.69 15.63
CA ILE A 193 4.97 -6.05 15.21
C ILE A 193 4.45 -7.34 15.85
N LEU A 194 5.22 -8.01 16.71
CA LEU A 194 4.80 -9.25 17.38
C LEU A 194 3.49 -9.08 18.17
N ARG A 195 3.22 -7.88 18.66
CA ARG A 195 2.02 -7.53 19.44
C ARG A 195 1.03 -6.66 18.66
N ALA A 196 1.25 -6.48 17.34
CA ALA A 196 0.36 -5.67 16.53
C ALA A 196 -0.99 -6.36 16.35
N ASP A 197 -2.05 -5.59 16.49
CA ASP A 197 -3.39 -6.06 16.17
C ASP A 197 -3.45 -6.46 14.70
N GLY A 198 -4.07 -7.60 14.42
CA GLY A 198 -4.21 -8.12 13.06
C GLY A 198 -2.99 -8.83 12.48
N LEU A 199 -1.90 -9.07 13.25
CA LEU A 199 -0.72 -9.80 12.77
C LEU A 199 -1.06 -11.14 12.09
N GLN A 200 -2.00 -11.90 12.65
CA GLN A 200 -2.39 -13.19 12.05
C GLN A 200 -3.12 -12.99 10.71
N ILE A 201 -3.87 -11.93 10.57
CA ILE A 201 -4.52 -11.55 9.31
C ILE A 201 -3.46 -11.14 8.28
N MET A 202 -2.46 -10.35 8.66
CA MET A 202 -1.33 -10.00 7.79
C MET A 202 -0.58 -11.23 7.31
N LYS A 203 -0.22 -12.17 8.21
CA LYS A 203 0.42 -13.45 7.87
C LYS A 203 -0.42 -14.25 6.87
N HIS A 204 -1.74 -14.29 7.08
CA HIS A 204 -2.64 -14.98 6.16
C HIS A 204 -2.61 -14.38 4.74
N PHE A 205 -2.69 -13.05 4.62
CA PHE A 205 -2.59 -12.40 3.30
C PHE A 205 -1.21 -12.56 2.66
N ILE A 206 -0.12 -12.48 3.44
CA ILE A 206 1.24 -12.76 2.96
C ILE A 206 1.32 -14.17 2.38
N GLN A 207 0.79 -15.17 3.09
CA GLN A 207 0.76 -16.55 2.64
C GLN A 207 -0.01 -16.69 1.31
N LEU A 208 -1.21 -16.12 1.22
CA LEU A 208 -2.02 -16.17 0.00
C LEU A 208 -1.29 -15.54 -1.20
N ASP A 209 -0.69 -14.38 -1.01
CA ASP A 209 0.03 -13.70 -2.09
C ASP A 209 1.29 -14.45 -2.50
N ILE A 210 2.09 -14.93 -1.54
CA ILE A 210 3.30 -15.70 -1.84
C ILE A 210 2.94 -16.96 -2.66
N PHE A 211 1.97 -17.75 -2.25
CA PHE A 211 1.57 -18.95 -3.00
C PHE A 211 0.90 -18.64 -4.34
N LYS A 212 0.28 -17.47 -4.46
CA LYS A 212 -0.29 -17.01 -5.72
C LYS A 212 0.78 -16.64 -6.74
N PHE A 213 1.79 -15.88 -6.34
CA PHE A 213 2.78 -15.31 -7.26
C PHE A 213 4.10 -16.10 -7.35
N VAL A 214 4.37 -17.00 -6.40
CA VAL A 214 5.56 -17.85 -6.37
C VAL A 214 5.14 -19.32 -6.35
N LYS A 215 4.73 -19.82 -7.53
CA LYS A 215 4.15 -21.17 -7.71
C LYS A 215 5.08 -22.32 -7.31
N THR A 216 6.38 -22.07 -7.22
CA THR A 216 7.39 -23.07 -6.84
C THR A 216 7.42 -23.35 -5.34
N LEU A 217 6.83 -22.48 -4.52
CA LEU A 217 6.82 -22.62 -3.07
C LEU A 217 5.67 -23.52 -2.60
N GLU A 218 6.01 -24.45 -1.73
CA GLU A 218 5.07 -25.40 -1.10
C GLU A 218 4.84 -25.10 0.38
N LYS A 219 5.78 -24.39 1.03
CA LYS A 219 5.69 -24.11 2.46
C LYS A 219 6.14 -22.69 2.80
N ILE A 220 5.44 -22.09 3.76
CA ILE A 220 5.83 -20.84 4.41
C ILE A 220 5.83 -21.03 5.93
N SER A 221 6.89 -20.55 6.57
CA SER A 221 7.03 -20.53 8.03
C SER A 221 7.19 -19.08 8.49
N PHE A 222 6.50 -18.71 9.57
CA PHE A 222 6.69 -17.43 10.24
C PHE A 222 7.43 -17.69 11.56
N VAL A 223 8.63 -17.12 11.68
CA VAL A 223 9.49 -17.28 12.84
C VAL A 223 9.35 -16.07 13.75
N GLU A 224 8.84 -16.28 14.94
CA GLU A 224 8.74 -15.30 16.00
C GLU A 224 9.85 -15.56 17.03
N THR A 225 10.64 -14.53 17.34
CA THR A 225 11.73 -14.65 18.31
C THR A 225 11.42 -13.79 19.53
N HIS A 226 11.35 -14.43 20.69
CA HIS A 226 11.16 -13.76 21.97
C HIS A 226 12.45 -13.84 22.78
N ILE A 227 13.06 -12.69 23.08
CA ILE A 227 14.31 -12.61 23.82
C ILE A 227 14.00 -12.37 25.30
N ASN A 228 14.52 -13.25 26.17
CA ASN A 228 14.45 -13.02 27.61
C ASN A 228 15.49 -11.95 28.02
N LYS A 229 15.04 -10.71 28.17
CA LYS A 229 15.89 -9.57 28.56
C LYS A 229 16.37 -9.65 30.03
N GLN A 230 15.87 -10.62 30.84
CA GLN A 230 16.26 -10.83 32.21
C GLN A 230 17.27 -11.99 32.35
N ALA A 231 17.58 -12.70 31.29
CA ALA A 231 18.59 -13.74 31.32
C ALA A 231 19.98 -13.13 31.64
N PRO A 232 20.75 -13.66 32.58
CA PRO A 232 22.10 -13.18 32.86
C PRO A 232 22.96 -13.31 31.59
N ALA A 233 23.67 -12.24 31.24
CA ALA A 233 24.58 -12.25 30.11
C ALA A 233 25.60 -13.39 30.29
N ASN A 234 25.59 -14.37 29.38
CA ASN A 234 26.61 -15.41 29.36
C ASN A 234 27.97 -14.74 29.20
N LYS A 235 28.78 -14.67 30.26
CA LYS A 235 30.20 -14.34 30.17
C LYS A 235 30.85 -15.40 29.27
N PRO A 236 31.64 -14.99 28.25
CA PRO A 236 32.41 -15.97 27.48
C PRO A 236 33.31 -16.75 28.43
N GLU A 237 33.20 -18.08 28.40
CA GLU A 237 34.08 -18.96 29.13
C GLU A 237 35.52 -18.64 28.76
N ALA A 238 36.30 -18.24 29.78
CA ALA A 238 37.72 -18.03 29.64
C ALA A 238 38.34 -19.39 29.30
N LYS A 239 38.97 -19.51 28.15
CA LYS A 239 39.75 -20.69 27.76
C LYS A 239 40.79 -20.94 28.83
N GLU A 240 40.63 -22.05 29.57
CA GLU A 240 41.62 -22.59 30.50
C GLU A 240 42.94 -22.76 29.75
N LYS A 241 43.97 -22.07 30.23
CA LYS A 241 45.36 -22.26 29.76
C LYS A 241 45.83 -23.58 30.32
N THR A 242 46.08 -24.55 29.47
CA THR A 242 46.76 -25.80 29.77
C THR A 242 48.13 -25.47 30.39
N PRO A 243 48.53 -26.04 31.54
CA PRO A 243 49.84 -25.81 32.11
C PRO A 243 50.93 -26.54 31.31
N GLU A 244 51.97 -25.82 30.90
CA GLU A 244 53.20 -26.40 30.32
C GLU A 244 53.84 -27.33 31.32
N GLN A 245 54.00 -28.59 30.95
CA GLN A 245 54.85 -29.56 31.66
C GLN A 245 56.34 -29.18 31.39
N LYS A 246 57.01 -28.71 32.44
CA LYS A 246 58.47 -28.65 32.47
C LYS A 246 59.03 -30.06 32.68
N THR A 247 59.75 -30.57 31.67
CA THR A 247 60.59 -31.76 31.78
C THR A 247 62.00 -31.32 32.25
N VAL A 248 62.49 -32.03 33.29
CA VAL A 248 63.87 -31.98 33.76
C VAL A 248 64.72 -32.89 32.93
#